data_14e14d0a2773f2294788e09d75bb63eb
#
_entry.id   14e14d0a2773f2294788e09d75bb63eb
#
_cell.length_a   1.000
_cell.length_b   1.000
_cell.length_c   1.000
_cell.angle_alpha   90.00
_cell.angle_beta   90.00
_cell.angle_gamma   90.00
#
_symmetry.space_group_name_H-M   'P 1'
#
loop_
_entity.id
_entity.type
_entity.pdbx_description
1 polymer ?
#
loop_
_entity_poly.entity_id
_entity_poly.type
_entity_poly.pdbx_seq_one_letter_code
_entity_poly.pdbx_strand_id
1 'polypeptide(L)'
;MSSTDVTFAPAAFADLPHWADDDHAAAFATFVVSSRRLLERARDGLTPASPEALLRVARIAVDSSGNIHSANDARAFFEEHFTPHRVMHADAQGLLTGYYEPVIAGSRTRTDRFTVPVLRRPADLVNIVSESERGAKAEALTHARKTATGTEP
;
A
#
# COMPACT_ATOMS: atom_id res chain seq x y z
N MET A 1 1.20 -3.61 -28.15
CA MET A 1 0.31 -3.23 -27.02
C MET A 1 0.60 -1.78 -26.73
N SER A 2 -0.35 -0.89 -27.04
CA SER A 2 -0.17 0.55 -26.84
C SER A 2 0.06 0.85 -25.36
N SER A 3 1.16 1.54 -25.08
CA SER A 3 1.38 2.18 -23.77
C SER A 3 0.20 3.13 -23.54
N THR A 4 -0.60 2.83 -22.55
CA THR A 4 -1.73 3.66 -22.17
C THR A 4 -1.16 4.91 -21.50
N ASP A 5 -1.14 6.03 -22.20
CA ASP A 5 -0.64 7.30 -21.68
C ASP A 5 -1.55 7.78 -20.55
N VAL A 6 -1.08 7.58 -19.33
CA VAL A 6 -1.66 8.18 -18.12
C VAL A 6 -1.03 9.55 -17.94
N THR A 7 -1.84 10.59 -17.86
CA THR A 7 -1.41 11.95 -17.58
C THR A 7 -2.01 12.47 -16.28
N PHE A 8 -1.34 13.44 -15.66
CA PHE A 8 -1.76 14.04 -14.40
C PHE A 8 -2.03 15.52 -14.62
N ALA A 9 -3.25 15.95 -14.37
CA ALA A 9 -3.64 17.35 -14.42
C ALA A 9 -3.78 17.91 -12.99
N PRO A 10 -3.08 18.99 -12.62
CA PRO A 10 -3.27 19.63 -11.32
C PRO A 10 -4.73 20.00 -11.09
N ALA A 11 -5.19 19.85 -9.86
CA ALA A 11 -6.53 20.23 -9.43
C ALA A 11 -6.44 21.07 -8.16
N ALA A 12 -7.48 21.84 -7.84
CA ALA A 12 -7.57 22.48 -6.55
C ALA A 12 -8.26 21.55 -5.53
N PHE A 13 -7.95 21.71 -4.25
CA PHE A 13 -8.67 20.97 -3.18
C PHE A 13 -10.17 21.26 -3.21
N ALA A 14 -10.57 22.48 -3.59
CA ALA A 14 -11.98 22.84 -3.73
C ALA A 14 -12.71 22.05 -4.84
N ASP A 15 -11.97 21.46 -5.79
CA ASP A 15 -12.53 20.64 -6.87
C ASP A 15 -12.74 19.17 -6.44
N LEU A 16 -12.24 18.79 -5.26
CA LEU A 16 -12.39 17.44 -4.73
C LEU A 16 -13.77 17.29 -4.07
N PRO A 17 -14.62 16.37 -4.56
CA PRO A 17 -15.90 16.12 -3.93
C PRO A 17 -15.72 15.76 -2.45
N HIS A 18 -16.51 16.36 -1.58
CA HIS A 18 -16.54 16.10 -0.13
C HIS A 18 -15.25 16.41 0.64
N TRP A 19 -14.27 17.08 0.02
CA TRP A 19 -13.04 17.44 0.72
C TRP A 19 -13.29 18.24 1.99
N ALA A 20 -14.23 19.18 1.94
CA ALA A 20 -14.52 20.04 3.10
C ALA A 20 -15.15 19.29 4.29
N ASP A 21 -15.81 18.16 4.01
CA ASP A 21 -16.60 17.40 4.98
C ASP A 21 -15.92 16.08 5.38
N ASP A 22 -14.69 15.84 4.92
CA ASP A 22 -13.96 14.61 5.19
C ASP A 22 -13.37 14.58 6.62
N ASP A 23 -13.12 13.39 7.15
CA ASP A 23 -12.45 13.21 8.45
C ASP A 23 -10.92 13.36 8.30
N HIS A 24 -10.48 14.61 8.13
CA HIS A 24 -9.05 14.92 7.99
C HIS A 24 -8.23 14.50 9.21
N ALA A 25 -8.81 14.50 10.41
CA ALA A 25 -8.11 14.08 11.63
C ALA A 25 -7.79 12.58 11.59
N ALA A 26 -8.74 11.73 11.22
CA ALA A 26 -8.52 10.30 11.04
C ALA A 26 -7.55 10.02 9.88
N ALA A 27 -7.67 10.75 8.78
CA ALA A 27 -6.77 10.66 7.64
C ALA A 27 -5.32 11.00 8.05
N PHE A 28 -5.12 12.08 8.79
CA PHE A 28 -3.80 12.49 9.28
C PHE A 28 -3.20 11.47 10.25
N ALA A 29 -3.99 10.96 11.20
CA ALA A 29 -3.53 9.93 12.13
C ALA A 29 -3.04 8.68 11.38
N THR A 30 -3.77 8.25 10.35
CA THR A 30 -3.39 7.12 9.49
C THR A 30 -2.13 7.43 8.68
N PHE A 31 -2.01 8.66 8.16
CA PHE A 31 -0.83 9.11 7.42
C PHE A 31 0.42 9.11 8.30
N VAL A 32 0.33 9.53 9.56
CA VAL A 32 1.44 9.48 10.53
C VAL A 32 1.91 8.04 10.77
N VAL A 33 0.99 7.09 10.95
CA VAL A 33 1.34 5.67 11.12
C VAL A 33 2.08 5.14 9.89
N SER A 34 1.56 5.42 8.70
CA SER A 34 2.18 5.03 7.42
C SER A 34 3.55 5.69 7.22
N SER A 35 3.67 6.97 7.61
CA SER A 35 4.91 7.75 7.51
C SER A 35 6.03 7.17 8.39
N ARG A 36 5.73 6.80 9.63
CA ARG A 36 6.70 6.12 10.50
C ARG A 36 7.24 4.85 9.85
N ARG A 37 6.35 4.03 9.32
CA ARG A 37 6.74 2.79 8.66
C ARG A 37 7.54 3.01 7.38
N LEU A 38 7.18 4.03 6.59
CA LEU A 38 7.90 4.43 5.39
C LEU A 38 9.34 4.86 5.72
N LEU A 39 9.50 5.69 6.75
CA LEU A 39 10.81 6.19 7.18
C LEU A 39 11.71 5.07 7.75
N GLU A 40 11.15 4.14 8.52
CA GLU A 40 11.87 2.94 8.99
C GLU A 40 12.39 2.12 7.81
N ARG A 41 11.54 1.80 6.85
CA ARG A 41 11.92 1.02 5.66
C ARG A 41 12.94 1.74 4.78
N ALA A 42 12.82 3.06 4.65
CA ALA A 42 13.79 3.86 3.89
C ALA A 42 15.17 3.84 4.55
N ARG A 43 15.22 3.95 5.88
CA ARG A 43 16.47 3.83 6.66
C ARG A 43 17.12 2.46 6.50
N ASP A 44 16.33 1.40 6.46
CA ASP A 44 16.81 0.02 6.37
C ASP A 44 17.13 -0.39 4.91
N GLY A 45 17.00 0.51 3.93
CA GLY A 45 17.23 0.24 2.51
C GLY A 45 16.19 -0.69 1.87
N LEU A 46 15.04 -0.88 2.53
CA LEU A 46 13.99 -1.83 2.13
C LEU A 46 12.89 -1.21 1.26
N THR A 47 12.97 0.08 0.99
CA THR A 47 12.03 0.76 0.08
C THR A 47 12.60 0.81 -1.33
N PRO A 48 11.83 0.40 -2.37
CA PRO A 48 12.11 0.88 -3.71
C PRO A 48 12.06 2.42 -3.67
N ALA A 49 12.90 3.08 -4.44
CA ALA A 49 13.14 4.52 -4.40
C ALA A 49 11.83 5.32 -4.21
N SER A 50 11.50 5.62 -2.96
CA SER A 50 10.40 6.53 -2.68
C SER A 50 10.84 7.94 -3.04
N PRO A 51 9.98 8.75 -3.68
CA PRO A 51 10.32 10.13 -3.98
C PRO A 51 10.80 10.85 -2.72
N GLU A 52 11.93 11.55 -2.80
CA GLU A 52 12.48 12.29 -1.65
C GLU A 52 11.48 13.28 -1.05
N ALA A 53 10.64 13.87 -1.91
CA ALA A 53 9.53 14.72 -1.50
C ALA A 53 8.56 14.02 -0.53
N LEU A 54 8.20 12.75 -0.80
CA LEU A 54 7.33 11.97 0.08
C LEU A 54 8.00 11.69 1.43
N LEU A 55 9.28 11.35 1.44
CA LEU A 55 10.03 11.11 2.67
C LEU A 55 10.15 12.38 3.51
N ARG A 56 10.30 13.55 2.86
CA ARG A 56 10.31 14.85 3.54
C ARG A 56 8.97 15.13 4.21
N VAL A 57 7.87 15.00 3.49
CA VAL A 57 6.52 15.21 4.06
C VAL A 57 6.21 14.20 5.15
N ALA A 58 6.63 12.95 5.00
CA ALA A 58 6.50 11.94 6.04
C ALA A 58 7.24 12.32 7.34
N ARG A 59 8.44 12.91 7.25
CA ARG A 59 9.15 13.44 8.45
C ARG A 59 8.37 14.57 9.09
N ILE A 60 7.91 15.56 8.30
CA ILE A 60 7.11 16.67 8.81
C ILE A 60 5.86 16.16 9.53
N ALA A 61 5.14 15.19 8.95
CA ALA A 61 3.96 14.61 9.57
C ALA A 61 4.25 13.95 10.92
N VAL A 62 5.34 13.20 11.02
CA VAL A 62 5.74 12.53 12.28
C VAL A 62 6.14 13.58 13.33
N ASP A 63 6.93 14.58 12.95
CA ASP A 63 7.44 15.61 13.85
C ASP A 63 6.31 16.53 14.36
N SER A 64 5.33 16.85 13.51
CA SER A 64 4.18 17.68 13.83
C SER A 64 3.01 16.94 14.47
N SER A 65 3.09 15.61 14.58
CA SER A 65 1.95 14.78 15.05
C SER A 65 1.45 15.12 16.45
N GLY A 66 2.31 15.69 17.31
CA GLY A 66 1.96 16.18 18.64
C GLY A 66 1.29 17.57 18.67
N ASN A 67 1.25 18.28 17.54
CA ASN A 67 0.74 19.65 17.44
C ASN A 67 -0.55 19.77 16.61
N ILE A 68 -0.91 18.72 15.86
CA ILE A 68 -2.11 18.68 15.05
C ILE A 68 -3.21 18.02 15.87
N HIS A 69 -4.14 18.85 16.38
CA HIS A 69 -5.16 18.41 17.34
C HIS A 69 -6.60 18.54 16.83
N SER A 70 -6.80 19.24 15.71
CA SER A 70 -8.12 19.44 15.13
C SER A 70 -8.21 18.96 13.68
N ALA A 71 -9.43 18.75 13.20
CA ALA A 71 -9.67 18.44 11.80
C ALA A 71 -9.19 19.57 10.88
N ASN A 72 -9.29 20.83 11.32
CA ASN A 72 -8.82 21.99 10.56
C ASN A 72 -7.28 22.01 10.47
N ASP A 73 -6.55 21.70 11.55
CA ASP A 73 -5.08 21.61 11.49
C ASP A 73 -4.64 20.47 10.56
N ALA A 74 -5.31 19.33 10.62
CA ALA A 74 -5.05 18.20 9.76
C ALA A 74 -5.34 18.52 8.28
N ARG A 75 -6.43 19.21 8.01
CA ARG A 75 -6.78 19.70 6.67
C ARG A 75 -5.71 20.67 6.16
N ALA A 76 -5.33 21.67 6.97
CA ALA A 76 -4.30 22.62 6.60
C ALA A 76 -2.97 21.94 6.28
N PHE A 77 -2.58 20.91 7.04
CA PHE A 77 -1.40 20.10 6.76
C PHE A 77 -1.46 19.50 5.34
N PHE A 78 -2.58 18.88 4.95
CA PHE A 78 -2.69 18.30 3.62
C PHE A 78 -2.68 19.37 2.52
N GLU A 79 -3.39 20.48 2.73
CA GLU A 79 -3.45 21.59 1.77
C GLU A 79 -2.10 22.28 1.59
N GLU A 80 -1.25 22.31 2.62
CA GLU A 80 0.10 22.91 2.56
C GLU A 80 1.11 21.98 1.86
N HIS A 81 1.03 20.68 2.11
CA HIS A 81 2.10 19.76 1.72
C HIS A 81 1.80 18.89 0.52
N PHE A 82 0.59 18.89 -0.01
CA PHE A 82 0.18 18.11 -1.17
C PHE A 82 -0.49 18.98 -2.24
N THR A 83 -0.40 18.53 -3.46
CA THR A 83 -1.16 19.09 -4.59
C THR A 83 -1.98 17.96 -5.20
N PRO A 84 -3.32 18.06 -5.21
CA PRO A 84 -4.16 17.07 -5.85
C PRO A 84 -3.95 17.08 -7.36
N HIS A 85 -4.01 15.90 -7.97
CA HIS A 85 -3.95 15.74 -9.41
C HIS A 85 -5.07 14.82 -9.88
N ARG A 86 -5.72 15.21 -10.96
CA ARG A 86 -6.63 14.32 -11.66
C ARG A 86 -5.85 13.38 -12.55
N VAL A 87 -6.06 12.10 -12.38
CA VAL A 87 -5.51 11.08 -13.28
C VAL A 87 -6.36 11.04 -14.54
N MET A 88 -5.73 11.31 -15.68
CA MET A 88 -6.37 11.29 -16.99
C MET A 88 -5.89 10.05 -17.74
N HIS A 89 -6.82 9.31 -18.30
CA HIS A 89 -6.60 8.13 -19.09
C HIS A 89 -7.43 8.17 -20.36
N ALA A 90 -6.96 7.61 -21.46
CA ALA A 90 -7.67 7.60 -22.75
C ALA A 90 -9.05 6.94 -22.65
N ASP A 91 -9.16 5.88 -21.85
CA ASP A 91 -10.42 5.18 -21.59
C ASP A 91 -11.03 5.71 -20.30
N ALA A 92 -11.65 6.80 -20.29
CA ALA A 92 -12.27 7.58 -19.20
C ALA A 92 -12.78 6.83 -17.93
N GLN A 93 -12.58 5.52 -17.81
CA GLN A 93 -12.96 4.70 -16.66
C GLN A 93 -11.76 4.37 -15.80
N GLY A 94 -11.74 4.85 -14.57
CA GLY A 94 -10.80 4.44 -13.53
C GLY A 94 -11.27 3.16 -12.84
N LEU A 95 -10.31 2.32 -12.44
CA LEU A 95 -10.55 1.18 -11.56
C LEU A 95 -10.04 1.51 -10.17
N LEU A 96 -10.95 1.54 -9.19
CA LEU A 96 -10.59 1.63 -7.78
C LEU A 96 -10.60 0.22 -7.18
N THR A 97 -9.47 -0.20 -6.60
CA THR A 97 -9.37 -1.47 -5.89
C THR A 97 -9.08 -1.20 -4.41
N GLY A 98 -9.66 -2.02 -3.54
CA GLY A 98 -9.39 -1.98 -2.10
C GLY A 98 -8.80 -3.29 -1.63
N TYR A 99 -7.95 -3.22 -0.61
CA TYR A 99 -7.44 -4.40 0.09
C TYR A 99 -8.17 -4.54 1.42
N TYR A 100 -8.49 -5.76 1.75
CA TYR A 100 -9.14 -6.10 3.00
C TYR A 100 -8.32 -7.17 3.71
N GLU A 101 -7.88 -6.88 4.91
CA GLU A 101 -7.21 -7.83 5.79
C GLU A 101 -8.18 -8.27 6.90
N PRO A 102 -8.82 -9.45 6.76
CA PRO A 102 -9.73 -9.93 7.78
C PRO A 102 -8.97 -10.31 9.05
N VAL A 103 -9.43 -9.78 10.18
CA VAL A 103 -8.95 -10.21 11.51
C VAL A 103 -9.90 -11.27 12.04
N ILE A 104 -9.38 -12.48 12.23
CA ILE A 104 -10.13 -13.59 12.80
C ILE A 104 -9.50 -14.03 14.12
N ALA A 105 -10.34 -14.43 15.06
CA ALA A 105 -9.86 -15.04 16.30
C ALA A 105 -9.25 -16.42 16.00
N GLY A 106 -8.13 -16.71 16.67
CA GLY A 106 -7.43 -17.97 16.52
C GLY A 106 -6.87 -18.49 17.84
N SER A 107 -6.43 -19.74 17.85
CA SER A 107 -5.73 -20.35 18.97
C SER A 107 -4.42 -20.99 18.49
N ARG A 108 -3.38 -20.97 19.33
CA ARG A 108 -2.10 -21.66 19.04
C ARG A 108 -2.20 -23.17 19.20
N THR A 109 -3.23 -23.64 19.90
CA THR A 109 -3.52 -25.04 20.13
C THR A 109 -4.90 -25.37 19.62
N ARG A 110 -5.10 -26.64 19.22
CA ARG A 110 -6.44 -27.12 18.82
C ARG A 110 -7.37 -27.13 20.03
N THR A 111 -8.56 -26.60 19.83
CA THR A 111 -9.67 -26.63 20.82
C THR A 111 -10.96 -27.02 20.11
N ASP A 112 -12.03 -27.25 20.86
CA ASP A 112 -13.35 -27.57 20.29
C ASP A 112 -13.89 -26.42 19.41
N ARG A 113 -13.47 -25.19 19.68
CA ARG A 113 -13.83 -24.00 18.89
C ARG A 113 -12.92 -23.81 17.67
N PHE A 114 -11.63 -24.13 17.79
CA PHE A 114 -10.62 -23.93 16.75
C PHE A 114 -10.11 -25.29 16.29
N THR A 115 -10.84 -25.89 15.37
CA THR A 115 -10.60 -27.26 14.91
C THR A 115 -9.77 -27.35 13.63
N VAL A 116 -9.75 -26.26 12.83
CA VAL A 116 -9.05 -26.22 11.54
C VAL A 116 -7.67 -25.57 11.70
N PRO A 117 -6.58 -26.23 11.31
CA PRO A 117 -5.25 -25.64 11.37
C PRO A 117 -5.02 -24.63 10.25
N VAL A 118 -4.41 -23.49 10.59
CA VAL A 118 -3.79 -22.60 9.61
C VAL A 118 -2.34 -22.99 9.47
N LEU A 119 -1.96 -23.44 8.30
CA LEU A 119 -0.59 -23.91 8.04
C LEU A 119 0.34 -22.72 7.89
N ARG A 120 1.54 -22.85 8.45
CA ARG A 120 2.62 -21.90 8.21
C ARG A 120 3.11 -22.04 6.77
N ARG A 121 3.47 -20.92 6.14
CA ARG A 121 4.13 -20.95 4.84
C ARG A 121 5.39 -21.86 4.93
N PRO A 122 5.55 -22.84 4.04
CA PRO A 122 6.74 -23.64 3.96
C PRO A 122 7.99 -22.80 3.70
N ALA A 123 9.11 -23.12 4.33
CA ALA A 123 10.35 -22.34 4.17
C ALA A 123 10.96 -22.47 2.76
N ASP A 124 10.65 -23.56 2.08
CA ASP A 124 11.08 -23.88 0.73
C ASP A 124 10.14 -23.39 -0.37
N LEU A 125 9.01 -22.75 0.01
CA LEU A 125 8.08 -22.18 -0.94
C LEU A 125 8.64 -20.88 -1.54
N VAL A 126 8.88 -20.86 -2.85
CA VAL A 126 9.34 -19.70 -3.60
C VAL A 126 8.30 -19.25 -4.61
N ASN A 127 8.23 -17.93 -4.85
CA ASN A 127 7.44 -17.39 -5.95
C ASN A 127 8.18 -17.59 -7.27
N ILE A 128 7.48 -18.02 -8.28
CA ILE A 128 7.96 -18.00 -9.67
C ILE A 128 7.57 -16.62 -10.22
N VAL A 129 8.48 -15.65 -10.15
CA VAL A 129 8.13 -14.23 -10.22
C VAL A 129 8.23 -13.62 -11.61
N SER A 130 9.00 -14.18 -12.54
CA SER A 130 9.15 -13.57 -13.85
C SER A 130 8.20 -14.16 -14.87
N GLU A 131 7.60 -13.29 -15.71
CA GLU A 131 6.80 -13.75 -16.84
C GLU A 131 7.59 -14.64 -17.82
N SER A 132 8.91 -14.43 -17.91
CA SER A 132 9.80 -15.25 -18.71
C SER A 132 10.01 -16.66 -18.12
N GLU A 133 9.85 -16.83 -16.83
CA GLU A 133 9.90 -18.13 -16.13
C GLU A 133 8.54 -18.81 -16.06
N ARG A 134 7.48 -18.08 -16.35
CA ARG A 134 6.13 -18.60 -16.50
C ARG A 134 5.95 -19.28 -17.85
N GLY A 135 6.63 -20.36 -18.18
CA GLY A 135 6.44 -21.06 -19.45
C GLY A 135 4.96 -21.27 -19.84
N ALA A 136 4.67 -21.98 -20.93
CA ALA A 136 3.32 -22.20 -21.47
C ALA A 136 2.29 -22.86 -20.50
N LYS A 137 2.70 -23.22 -19.27
CA LYS A 137 1.86 -23.71 -18.16
C LYS A 137 1.63 -22.67 -17.05
N ALA A 138 1.95 -21.44 -17.32
CA ALA A 138 2.09 -20.38 -16.31
C ALA A 138 0.80 -19.87 -15.69
N GLU A 139 -0.34 -20.14 -16.26
CA GLU A 139 -1.60 -19.67 -15.71
C GLU A 139 -1.98 -20.35 -14.36
N ALA A 140 -1.33 -21.46 -14.00
CA ALA A 140 -1.67 -22.24 -12.81
C ALA A 140 -0.62 -22.22 -11.69
N LEU A 141 0.64 -21.90 -11.95
CA LEU A 141 1.73 -22.05 -10.98
C LEU A 141 2.38 -20.70 -10.64
N THR A 142 1.97 -20.11 -9.53
CA THR A 142 2.61 -18.90 -9.00
C THR A 142 3.71 -19.22 -7.98
N HIS A 143 3.81 -20.47 -7.53
CA HIS A 143 4.72 -20.91 -6.48
C HIS A 143 5.35 -22.25 -6.83
N ALA A 144 6.58 -22.44 -6.40
CA ALA A 144 7.31 -23.70 -6.53
C ALA A 144 8.04 -24.03 -5.23
N ARG A 145 8.48 -25.28 -5.08
CA ARG A 145 9.34 -25.71 -4.00
C ARG A 145 10.80 -25.54 -4.41
N LYS A 146 11.61 -24.92 -3.56
CA LYS A 146 13.06 -24.87 -3.72
C LYS A 146 13.65 -26.20 -3.27
N THR A 147 14.40 -26.85 -4.16
CA THR A 147 15.13 -28.10 -3.89
C THR A 147 16.64 -27.87 -3.96
N ALA A 148 17.44 -28.85 -3.61
CA ALA A 148 18.89 -28.77 -3.71
C ALA A 148 19.38 -28.65 -5.16
N THR A 149 18.58 -29.09 -6.14
CA THR A 149 18.93 -29.14 -7.57
C THR A 149 18.20 -28.09 -8.41
N GLY A 150 17.32 -27.29 -7.79
CA GLY A 150 16.53 -26.27 -8.51
C GLY A 150 15.18 -25.99 -7.88
N THR A 151 14.19 -25.70 -8.71
CA THR A 151 12.80 -25.49 -8.32
C THR A 151 11.89 -26.55 -8.93
N GLU A 152 10.99 -27.11 -8.12
CA GLU A 152 9.94 -28.04 -8.54
C GLU A 152 8.57 -27.40 -8.34
N PRO A 153 7.61 -27.58 -9.30
CA PRO A 153 6.26 -27.07 -9.21
C PRO A 153 5.47 -27.69 -8.06
#